data_45e8a437fae317e50e912766b978dadd
#
_entry.id   45e8a437fae317e50e912766b978dadd
#
_cell.length_a   1.000
_cell.length_b   1.000
_cell.length_c   1.000
_cell.angle_alpha   90.00
_cell.angle_beta   90.00
_cell.angle_gamma   90.00
#
_symmetry.space_group_name_H-M   'P 1'
#
loop_
_entity.id
_entity.type
_entity.pdbx_description
1 polymer ?
#
loop_
_entity_poly.entity_id
_entity_poly.type
_entity_poly.pdbx_seq_one_letter_code
_entity_poly.pdbx_strand_id
1 'polypeptide(L)'
;LVLLLSYIQEGKGLRMLLTGDAELDQEREFVQEVGDIDVLKLGHHGSKVSVDDELLDVLKPELFLASAGEGNRYGHPSDACIDAVKEAGGVFACTIEHGDITVTPTANGFAMRCQRP
;
A
#
# COMPACT_ATOMS: atom_id res chain seq x y z
N LEU A 1 12.65 7.77 -3.07
CA LEU A 1 13.04 6.87 -1.99
C LEU A 1 11.99 5.77 -1.79
N VAL A 2 12.42 4.53 -1.87
CA VAL A 2 11.58 3.36 -1.61
C VAL A 2 12.12 2.67 -0.37
N LEU A 3 11.24 2.32 0.55
CA LEU A 3 11.62 1.73 1.84
C LEU A 3 10.83 0.46 2.10
N LEU A 4 11.53 -0.65 2.33
CA LEU A 4 10.92 -1.87 2.83
C LEU A 4 11.13 -1.92 4.34
N LEU A 5 10.02 -1.93 5.07
CA LEU A 5 10.03 -2.02 6.52
C LEU A 5 9.66 -3.45 6.90
N SER A 6 10.55 -4.12 7.63
CA SER A 6 10.30 -5.47 8.14
C SER A 6 10.35 -5.46 9.66
N TYR A 7 9.33 -6.01 10.29
CA TYR A 7 9.26 -6.16 11.73
C TYR A 7 9.03 -7.63 12.07
N ILE A 8 9.92 -8.20 12.86
CA ILE A 8 9.85 -9.61 13.23
C ILE A 8 9.90 -9.74 14.75
N GLN A 9 8.92 -10.44 15.31
CA GLN A 9 8.87 -10.75 16.74
C GLN A 9 8.35 -12.18 16.94
N GLU A 10 9.09 -13.00 17.66
CA GLU A 10 8.73 -14.38 17.97
C GLU A 10 8.42 -15.23 16.73
N GLY A 11 9.18 -15.04 15.66
CA GLY A 11 9.03 -15.76 14.41
C GLY A 11 7.88 -15.29 13.54
N LYS A 12 7.19 -14.23 13.93
CA LYS A 12 6.10 -13.63 13.16
C LYS A 12 6.49 -12.21 12.76
N GLY A 13 6.05 -11.77 11.58
CA GLY A 13 6.50 -10.52 11.06
C GLY A 13 5.49 -9.77 10.23
N LEU A 14 5.74 -8.49 10.09
CA LEU A 14 5.03 -7.59 9.19
C LEU A 14 6.01 -7.06 8.17
N ARG A 15 5.65 -7.13 6.90
CA ARG A 15 6.43 -6.54 5.82
C ARG A 15 5.60 -5.46 5.15
N MET A 16 6.11 -4.25 5.13
CA MET A 16 5.44 -3.09 4.56
C MET A 16 6.36 -2.42 3.56
N LEU A 17 5.84 -2.13 2.37
CA LEU A 17 6.57 -1.41 1.34
C LEU A 17 6.05 0.02 1.22
N LEU A 18 6.94 0.98 1.34
CA LEU A 18 6.66 2.41 1.22
C LEU A 18 7.33 2.91 -0.06
N THR A 19 6.54 3.22 -1.06
CA THR A 19 7.06 3.51 -2.40
C THR A 19 7.24 4.99 -2.71
N GLY A 20 6.78 5.88 -1.82
CA GLY A 20 6.94 7.31 -2.02
C GLY A 20 6.25 7.76 -3.30
N ASP A 21 6.98 8.45 -4.17
CA ASP A 21 6.47 8.90 -5.46
C ASP A 21 6.93 8.01 -6.62
N ALA A 22 7.39 6.79 -6.33
CA ALA A 22 7.81 5.85 -7.37
C ALA A 22 6.64 5.46 -8.27
N GLU A 23 6.90 5.40 -9.56
CA GLU A 23 5.94 4.97 -10.56
C GLU A 23 6.24 3.54 -11.01
N LEU A 24 5.35 2.94 -11.82
CA LEU A 24 5.45 1.54 -12.22
C LEU A 24 6.80 1.16 -12.81
N ASP A 25 7.39 1.99 -13.65
CA ASP A 25 8.68 1.69 -14.26
C ASP A 25 9.79 1.56 -13.21
N GLN A 26 9.73 2.41 -12.18
CA GLN A 26 10.69 2.38 -11.08
C GLN A 26 10.42 1.19 -10.15
N GLU A 27 9.15 0.90 -9.90
CA GLU A 27 8.75 -0.21 -9.03
C GLU A 27 9.17 -1.57 -9.61
N ARG A 28 9.08 -1.75 -10.92
CA ARG A 28 9.47 -2.99 -11.60
C ARG A 28 10.94 -3.34 -11.40
N GLU A 29 11.79 -2.35 -11.15
CA GLU A 29 13.22 -2.59 -10.92
C GLU A 29 13.51 -3.36 -9.64
N PHE A 30 12.69 -3.21 -8.61
CA PHE A 30 12.97 -3.80 -7.31
C PHE A 30 11.91 -4.80 -6.82
N VAL A 31 10.73 -4.87 -7.43
CA VAL A 31 9.62 -5.66 -6.93
C VAL A 31 9.94 -7.15 -6.82
N GLN A 32 10.72 -7.70 -7.74
CA GLN A 32 11.11 -9.10 -7.71
C GLN A 32 12.01 -9.43 -6.52
N GLU A 33 12.83 -8.50 -6.10
CA GLU A 33 13.71 -8.67 -4.94
C GLU A 33 12.92 -8.58 -3.64
N VAL A 34 11.86 -7.77 -3.61
CA VAL A 34 11.02 -7.59 -2.44
C VAL A 34 10.14 -8.81 -2.18
N GLY A 35 9.46 -9.30 -3.21
CA GLY A 35 8.55 -10.43 -3.09
C GLY A 35 7.27 -10.11 -2.33
N ASP A 36 6.69 -11.11 -1.68
CA ASP A 36 5.41 -11.00 -0.97
C ASP A 36 5.49 -10.05 0.23
N ILE A 37 4.52 -9.15 0.35
CA ILE A 37 4.41 -8.19 1.46
C ILE A 37 3.00 -8.19 2.03
N ASP A 38 2.84 -7.63 3.23
CA ASP A 38 1.54 -7.56 3.90
C ASP A 38 0.82 -6.25 3.61
N VAL A 39 1.56 -5.14 3.61
CA VAL A 39 1.00 -3.79 3.45
C VAL A 39 1.76 -3.06 2.37
N LEU A 40 1.04 -2.50 1.41
CA LEU A 40 1.60 -1.65 0.37
C LEU A 40 1.10 -0.21 0.56
N LYS A 41 2.02 0.71 0.79
CA LYS A 41 1.70 2.14 0.70
C LYS A 41 1.81 2.53 -0.77
N LEU A 42 0.68 2.86 -1.37
CA LEU A 42 0.60 3.18 -2.80
C LEU A 42 1.49 4.37 -3.14
N GLY A 43 2.25 4.23 -4.20
CA GLY A 43 3.14 5.27 -4.68
C GLY A 43 2.35 6.45 -5.23
N HIS A 44 2.95 7.61 -5.21
CA HIS A 44 2.42 8.83 -5.80
C HIS A 44 0.97 9.10 -5.36
N HIS A 45 0.69 8.93 -4.04
CA HIS A 45 -0.61 9.17 -3.40
C HIS A 45 -1.77 8.38 -4.03
N GLY A 46 -1.49 7.22 -4.63
CA GLY A 46 -2.52 6.41 -5.27
C GLY A 46 -2.84 6.84 -6.69
N SER A 47 -1.86 7.36 -7.41
CA SER A 47 -2.06 7.73 -8.80
C SER A 47 -2.30 6.51 -9.69
N LYS A 48 -2.86 6.75 -10.86
CA LYS A 48 -3.16 5.68 -11.83
C LYS A 48 -1.91 4.95 -12.33
N VAL A 49 -0.72 5.52 -12.14
CA VAL A 49 0.55 4.93 -12.58
C VAL A 49 1.29 4.22 -11.43
N SER A 50 0.64 3.99 -10.31
CA SER A 50 1.28 3.42 -9.13
C SER A 50 1.11 1.91 -8.96
N VAL A 51 0.15 1.28 -9.64
CA VAL A 51 -0.10 -0.17 -9.54
C VAL A 51 -0.54 -0.77 -10.87
N ASP A 52 -0.17 -2.03 -11.11
CA ASP A 52 -0.72 -2.85 -12.18
C ASP A 52 -0.77 -4.31 -11.73
N ASP A 53 -1.36 -5.18 -12.55
CA ASP A 53 -1.55 -6.60 -12.21
C ASP A 53 -0.22 -7.32 -12.00
N GLU A 54 0.81 -7.00 -12.79
CA GLU A 54 2.12 -7.62 -12.67
C GLU A 54 2.76 -7.33 -11.31
N LEU A 55 2.69 -6.07 -10.88
CA LEU A 55 3.19 -5.65 -9.57
C LEU A 55 2.45 -6.37 -8.44
N LEU A 56 1.13 -6.44 -8.54
CA LEU A 56 0.28 -7.05 -7.52
C LEU A 56 0.46 -8.56 -7.45
N ASP A 57 0.74 -9.23 -8.58
CA ASP A 57 0.99 -10.67 -8.60
C ASP A 57 2.26 -11.03 -7.85
N VAL A 58 3.26 -10.17 -7.82
CA VAL A 58 4.51 -10.40 -7.10
C VAL A 58 4.39 -10.03 -5.63
N LEU A 59 3.86 -8.85 -5.32
CA LEU A 59 3.79 -8.33 -3.96
C LEU A 59 2.65 -8.94 -3.14
N LYS A 60 1.51 -9.20 -3.74
CA LYS A 60 0.33 -9.81 -3.11
C LYS A 60 -0.05 -9.19 -1.76
N PRO A 61 -0.14 -7.86 -1.65
CA PRO A 61 -0.43 -7.23 -0.37
C PRO A 61 -1.88 -7.48 0.05
N GLU A 62 -2.09 -7.58 1.36
CA GLU A 62 -3.44 -7.71 1.93
C GLU A 62 -4.07 -6.34 2.18
N LEU A 63 -3.26 -5.34 2.51
CA LEU A 63 -3.71 -3.98 2.81
C LEU A 63 -3.01 -2.98 1.89
N PHE A 64 -3.79 -2.11 1.28
CA PHE A 64 -3.31 -1.02 0.43
C PHE A 64 -3.62 0.31 1.12
N LEU A 65 -2.60 1.12 1.34
CA LEU A 65 -2.74 2.43 1.96
C LEU A 65 -2.48 3.55 0.97
N ALA A 66 -3.31 4.58 1.00
CA ALA A 66 -3.07 5.80 0.24
C ALA A 66 -3.11 6.99 1.19
N SER A 67 -2.19 7.92 1.01
CA SER A 67 -2.16 9.18 1.73
C SER A 67 -2.41 10.29 0.72
N ALA A 68 -3.53 11.00 0.88
CA ALA A 68 -3.89 12.09 -0.02
C ALA A 68 -4.69 13.14 0.75
N GLY A 69 -4.64 14.38 0.29
CA GLY A 69 -5.42 15.47 0.88
C GLY A 69 -6.82 15.53 0.29
N GLU A 70 -7.80 15.81 1.11
CA GLU A 70 -9.17 16.03 0.66
C GLU A 70 -9.20 17.18 -0.35
N GLY A 71 -9.90 16.99 -1.47
CA GLY A 71 -10.00 18.02 -2.51
C GLY A 71 -8.70 18.27 -3.27
N ASN A 72 -7.73 17.33 -3.25
CA ASN A 72 -6.48 17.54 -3.97
C ASN A 72 -6.73 17.66 -5.47
N ARG A 73 -5.96 18.53 -6.12
CA ARG A 73 -6.16 18.88 -7.54
C ARG A 73 -5.81 17.77 -8.52
N TYR A 74 -5.12 16.73 -8.06
CA TYR A 74 -4.68 15.63 -8.91
C TYR A 74 -5.70 14.49 -8.97
N GLY A 75 -6.76 14.54 -8.14
CA GLY A 75 -7.75 13.48 -8.08
C GLY A 75 -7.21 12.18 -7.51
N HIS A 76 -6.26 12.24 -6.60
CA HIS A 76 -5.69 11.08 -5.94
C HIS A 76 -6.46 10.73 -4.67
N PRO A 77 -6.65 9.44 -4.35
CA PRO A 77 -6.29 8.28 -5.19
C PRO A 77 -7.19 8.22 -6.44
N SER A 78 -6.63 7.74 -7.56
CA SER A 78 -7.38 7.65 -8.81
C SER A 78 -8.36 6.46 -8.77
N ASP A 79 -9.45 6.56 -9.55
CA ASP A 79 -10.41 5.47 -9.65
C ASP A 79 -9.78 4.22 -10.24
N ALA A 80 -8.85 4.37 -11.20
CA ALA A 80 -8.14 3.25 -11.80
C ALA A 80 -7.30 2.50 -10.75
N CYS A 81 -6.65 3.23 -9.85
CA CYS A 81 -5.87 2.62 -8.77
C CYS A 81 -6.77 1.87 -7.79
N ILE A 82 -7.88 2.47 -7.39
CA ILE A 82 -8.86 1.85 -6.47
C ILE A 82 -9.45 0.59 -7.09
N ASP A 83 -9.79 0.62 -8.38
CA ASP A 83 -10.34 -0.53 -9.08
C ASP A 83 -9.33 -1.69 -9.14
N ALA A 84 -8.05 -1.39 -9.40
CA ALA A 84 -6.99 -2.39 -9.42
C ALA A 84 -6.84 -3.08 -8.06
N VAL A 85 -6.91 -2.32 -6.97
CA VAL A 85 -6.86 -2.86 -5.61
C VAL A 85 -8.03 -3.80 -5.33
N LYS A 86 -9.24 -3.40 -5.71
CA LYS A 86 -10.44 -4.22 -5.52
C LYS A 86 -10.38 -5.52 -6.31
N GLU A 87 -9.91 -5.46 -7.55
CA GLU A 87 -9.76 -6.65 -8.39
C GLU A 87 -8.73 -7.63 -7.82
N ALA A 88 -7.72 -7.11 -7.13
CA ALA A 88 -6.71 -7.95 -6.46
C ALA A 88 -7.22 -8.58 -5.15
N GLY A 89 -8.42 -8.20 -4.70
CA GLY A 89 -9.00 -8.72 -3.47
C GLY A 89 -8.45 -8.11 -2.20
N GLY A 90 -7.76 -6.97 -2.29
CA GLY A 90 -7.17 -6.29 -1.15
C GLY A 90 -8.13 -5.37 -0.42
N VAL A 91 -7.76 -5.00 0.78
CA VAL A 91 -8.44 -3.97 1.56
C VAL A 91 -7.78 -2.63 1.27
N PHE A 92 -8.57 -1.61 0.95
CA PHE A 92 -8.08 -0.28 0.64
C PHE A 92 -8.44 0.70 1.76
N ALA A 93 -7.47 1.49 2.21
CA ALA A 93 -7.69 2.53 3.20
C ALA A 93 -6.96 3.82 2.78
N CYS A 94 -7.65 4.94 2.84
CA CYS A 94 -7.14 6.25 2.44
C CYS A 94 -7.33 7.28 3.55
N THR A 95 -6.34 8.13 3.74
CA THR A 95 -6.41 9.18 4.76
C THR A 95 -7.53 10.19 4.52
N ILE A 96 -8.00 10.35 3.29
CA ILE A 96 -9.16 11.21 3.00
C ILE A 96 -10.39 10.75 3.78
N GLU A 97 -10.65 9.44 3.77
CA GLU A 97 -11.84 8.87 4.43
C GLU A 97 -11.63 8.63 5.91
N HIS A 98 -10.45 8.16 6.28
CA HIS A 98 -10.19 7.61 7.62
C HIS A 98 -9.33 8.50 8.53
N GLY A 99 -8.76 9.59 8.00
CA GLY A 99 -7.80 10.40 8.76
C GLY A 99 -6.53 9.62 9.02
N ASP A 100 -6.03 9.70 10.23
CA ASP A 100 -4.82 8.97 10.61
C ASP A 100 -5.08 7.46 10.60
N ILE A 101 -4.19 6.71 9.95
CA ILE A 101 -4.27 5.26 9.86
C ILE A 101 -3.05 4.67 10.56
N THR A 102 -3.30 3.80 11.53
CA THR A 102 -2.25 3.13 12.29
C THR A 102 -2.26 1.63 11.98
N VAL A 103 -1.11 1.09 11.61
CA VAL A 103 -0.93 -0.34 11.37
C VAL A 103 0.00 -0.88 12.45
N THR A 104 -0.45 -1.92 13.14
CA THR A 104 0.29 -2.50 14.26
C THR A 104 0.55 -3.99 13.98
N PRO A 105 1.81 -4.47 14.12
CA PRO A 105 2.07 -5.90 14.01
C PRO A 105 1.37 -6.68 15.12
N THR A 106 0.82 -7.84 14.77
CA THR A 106 0.19 -8.75 15.72
C THR A 106 0.76 -10.15 15.58
N ALA A 107 0.37 -11.05 16.49
CA ALA A 107 0.79 -12.45 16.43
C ALA A 107 0.36 -13.15 15.15
N ASN A 108 -0.71 -12.68 14.48
CA ASN A 108 -1.29 -13.32 13.30
C ASN A 108 -1.18 -12.46 12.04
N GLY A 109 -0.35 -11.42 12.04
CA GLY A 109 -0.18 -10.52 10.92
C GLY A 109 -0.16 -9.07 11.35
N PHE A 110 -1.25 -8.35 11.14
CA PHE A 110 -1.34 -6.95 11.54
C PHE A 110 -2.78 -6.56 11.90
N ALA A 111 -2.90 -5.45 12.62
CA ALA A 111 -4.17 -4.80 12.90
C ALA A 111 -4.13 -3.36 12.39
N MET A 112 -5.25 -2.87 11.88
CA MET A 112 -5.37 -1.49 11.40
C MET A 112 -6.36 -0.73 12.26
N ARG A 113 -6.00 0.49 12.63
CA ARG A 113 -6.89 1.40 13.34
C ARG A 113 -6.94 2.75 12.63
N CYS A 114 -8.14 3.29 12.47
CA CYS A 114 -8.35 4.56 11.78
C CYS A 114 -8.89 5.60 12.75
N GLN A 115 -8.53 6.86 12.52
CA GLN A 115 -9.06 7.99 13.27
C GLN A 115 -10.56 8.13 13.06
N ARG A 116 -11.02 7.89 11.82
CA ARG A 116 -12.45 7.90 11.45
C ARG A 116 -12.82 6.55 10.85
N PRO A 117 -13.99 6.02 11.17
CA PRO A 117 -14.45 4.74 10.61
C PRO A 117 -14.73 4.77 9.10
#